data_7b8307a607a383c02a454826db796ae3
#
_entry.id   7b8307a607a383c02a454826db796ae3
#
_cell.length_a   1.000
_cell.length_b   1.000
_cell.length_c   1.000
_cell.angle_alpha   90.00
_cell.angle_beta   90.00
_cell.angle_gamma   90.00
#
_symmetry.space_group_name_H-M   'P 1'
#
loop_
_entity.id
_entity.type
_entity.pdbx_description
1 polymer ?
#
loop_
_entity_poly.entity_id
_entity_poly.type
_entity_poly.pdbx_seq_one_letter_code
_entity_poly.pdbx_strand_id
1 'polypeptide(L)'
;MKILKLTETTSTNDVLLAHPVPPPKEMVVAVAEYQTAGRGQAGNSWESERGKNLLFSILTSPQDIAVTDQYVLSMAGALALKAALDRYTDHITLKWPNDIYWRDRKISGTLIETTVKGKRIDRCVYGIGLNVNQHEFRSNAPNPVSLYNIIGVETPLNEVLDAVLLSFNEYYQRAIEGDISGIIHEYNAALFRREGLHAYEDCATHEHFEARISHVAPNGCLHLTDANGQERTYWMKEVRFILEWFGYITKKQYICITRGGTQGGHIRGCTCLKCTNKAKSAPIKG
;
A
#
# COMPACT_ATOMS: atom_id res chain seq x y z
N MET A 1 -27.53 -0.08 -4.51
CA MET A 1 -26.49 0.51 -3.61
C MET A 1 -27.11 1.64 -2.81
N LYS A 2 -26.84 1.70 -1.47
CA LYS A 2 -27.29 2.75 -0.55
C LYS A 2 -26.09 3.52 -0.04
N ILE A 3 -26.12 4.86 -0.04
CA ILE A 3 -25.01 5.71 0.43
C ILE A 3 -25.45 6.48 1.69
N LEU A 4 -24.69 6.34 2.78
CA LEU A 4 -24.83 7.06 4.04
C LEU A 4 -23.78 8.18 4.07
N LYS A 5 -24.21 9.45 4.05
CA LYS A 5 -23.31 10.60 4.14
C LYS A 5 -23.25 11.07 5.59
N LEU A 6 -22.05 11.24 6.11
CA LEU A 6 -21.75 11.61 7.49
C LEU A 6 -20.84 12.83 7.50
N THR A 7 -21.17 13.84 8.30
CA THR A 7 -20.27 15.00 8.51
C THR A 7 -19.06 14.56 9.35
N GLU A 8 -19.30 13.74 10.38
CA GLU A 8 -18.25 13.24 11.27
C GLU A 8 -18.64 11.89 11.87
N THR A 9 -17.66 11.03 12.08
CA THR A 9 -17.80 9.75 12.80
C THR A 9 -16.46 9.35 13.42
N THR A 10 -16.45 8.36 14.31
CA THR A 10 -15.22 7.72 14.79
C THR A 10 -14.52 6.99 13.65
N SER A 11 -15.25 6.10 12.97
CA SER A 11 -14.77 5.36 11.80
C SER A 11 -15.96 4.93 10.94
N THR A 12 -15.84 5.04 9.64
CA THR A 12 -16.87 4.54 8.69
C THR A 12 -17.02 3.03 8.74
N ASN A 13 -15.96 2.29 9.12
CA ASN A 13 -16.03 0.84 9.36
C ASN A 13 -16.98 0.53 10.53
N ASP A 14 -16.87 1.26 11.65
CA ASP A 14 -17.71 1.03 12.83
C ASP A 14 -19.19 1.26 12.51
N VAL A 15 -19.49 2.28 11.70
CA VAL A 15 -20.86 2.55 11.22
C VAL A 15 -21.41 1.36 10.44
N LEU A 16 -20.60 0.78 9.53
CA LEU A 16 -21.06 -0.35 8.71
C LEU A 16 -20.99 -1.70 9.42
N LEU A 17 -20.12 -1.87 10.40
CA LEU A 17 -20.13 -3.06 11.26
C LEU A 17 -21.41 -3.13 12.12
N ALA A 18 -21.96 -1.98 12.50
CA ALA A 18 -23.23 -1.89 13.20
C ALA A 18 -24.47 -1.92 12.27
N HIS A 19 -24.28 -1.73 10.95
CA HIS A 19 -25.38 -1.74 9.98
C HIS A 19 -25.88 -3.18 9.71
N PRO A 20 -27.19 -3.43 9.48
CA PRO A 20 -27.67 -4.72 9.03
C PRO A 20 -26.94 -5.20 7.76
N VAL A 21 -26.70 -6.52 7.69
CA VAL A 21 -26.09 -7.13 6.50
C VAL A 21 -27.03 -6.95 5.30
N PRO A 22 -26.54 -6.40 4.18
CA PRO A 22 -27.36 -6.25 2.99
C PRO A 22 -27.65 -7.61 2.34
N PRO A 23 -28.71 -7.71 1.52
CA PRO A 23 -28.90 -8.86 0.64
C PRO A 23 -27.66 -9.13 -0.24
N PRO A 24 -27.44 -10.38 -0.67
CA PRO A 24 -26.39 -10.70 -1.65
C PRO A 24 -26.49 -9.79 -2.88
N LYS A 25 -25.33 -9.38 -3.42
CA LYS A 25 -25.17 -8.44 -4.55
C LYS A 25 -25.56 -6.98 -4.26
N GLU A 26 -26.11 -6.67 -3.09
CA GLU A 26 -26.32 -5.29 -2.65
C GLU A 26 -25.13 -4.78 -1.84
N MET A 27 -24.95 -3.46 -1.87
CA MET A 27 -23.88 -2.77 -1.14
C MET A 27 -24.43 -1.59 -0.38
N VAL A 28 -23.86 -1.36 0.81
CA VAL A 28 -24.06 -0.15 1.60
C VAL A 28 -22.73 0.57 1.72
N VAL A 29 -22.72 1.87 1.47
CA VAL A 29 -21.53 2.72 1.54
C VAL A 29 -21.73 3.76 2.64
N ALA A 30 -20.76 3.92 3.53
CA ALA A 30 -20.70 5.05 4.47
C ALA A 30 -19.55 5.95 4.06
N VAL A 31 -19.82 7.24 3.88
CA VAL A 31 -18.82 8.26 3.51
C VAL A 31 -18.82 9.34 4.58
N ALA A 32 -17.64 9.71 5.10
CA ALA A 32 -17.49 10.75 6.10
C ALA A 32 -16.60 11.88 5.60
N GLU A 33 -16.96 13.14 5.94
CA GLU A 33 -16.09 14.28 5.70
C GLU A 33 -14.87 14.25 6.64
N TYR A 34 -15.04 13.66 7.84
CA TYR A 34 -13.98 13.54 8.83
C TYR A 34 -14.17 12.30 9.71
N GLN A 35 -13.06 11.64 10.08
CA GLN A 35 -13.02 10.59 11.08
C GLN A 35 -12.17 11.00 12.27
N THR A 36 -12.73 10.95 13.50
CA THR A 36 -12.00 11.30 14.73
C THR A 36 -11.05 10.20 15.21
N ALA A 37 -11.29 8.96 14.77
CA ALA A 37 -10.47 7.79 15.10
C ALA A 37 -10.28 6.90 13.86
N GLY A 38 -9.82 7.49 12.74
CA GLY A 38 -9.51 6.77 11.50
C GLY A 38 -8.46 5.69 11.75
N ARG A 39 -8.77 4.46 11.37
CA ARG A 39 -7.92 3.28 11.61
C ARG A 39 -7.22 2.83 10.34
N GLY A 40 -5.93 2.50 10.47
CA GLY A 40 -5.17 1.72 9.50
C GLY A 40 -4.95 0.30 10.00
N GLN A 41 -4.17 -0.48 9.26
CA GLN A 41 -3.76 -1.82 9.70
C GLN A 41 -2.82 -1.75 10.91
N ALA A 42 -2.88 -2.79 11.75
CA ALA A 42 -1.94 -3.01 12.85
C ALA A 42 -1.93 -1.92 13.94
N GLY A 43 -3.05 -1.24 14.15
CA GLY A 43 -3.16 -0.17 15.16
C GLY A 43 -2.65 1.19 14.68
N ASN A 44 -2.27 1.33 13.41
CA ASN A 44 -1.93 2.61 12.82
C ASN A 44 -3.18 3.50 12.67
N SER A 45 -3.00 4.81 12.77
CA SER A 45 -4.03 5.81 12.44
C SER A 45 -3.97 6.18 10.96
N TRP A 46 -5.11 6.65 10.42
CA TRP A 46 -5.18 7.26 9.09
C TRP A 46 -5.32 8.77 9.24
N GLU A 47 -4.34 9.52 8.71
CA GLU A 47 -4.36 10.98 8.67
C GLU A 47 -5.26 11.48 7.54
N SER A 48 -6.11 12.46 7.84
CA SER A 48 -6.90 13.16 6.81
C SER A 48 -7.33 14.54 7.28
N GLU A 49 -7.17 15.54 6.43
CA GLU A 49 -7.82 16.83 6.61
C GLU A 49 -9.31 16.73 6.29
N ARG A 50 -10.14 17.46 7.06
CA ARG A 50 -11.60 17.49 6.89
C ARG A 50 -11.98 17.94 5.48
N GLY A 51 -12.77 17.10 4.79
CA GLY A 51 -13.32 17.41 3.46
C GLY A 51 -12.29 17.43 2.31
N LYS A 52 -11.03 17.00 2.55
CA LYS A 52 -9.98 16.97 1.50
C LYS A 52 -9.80 15.59 0.88
N ASN A 53 -10.14 14.53 1.58
CA ASN A 53 -9.92 13.15 1.16
C ASN A 53 -11.22 12.34 1.17
N LEU A 54 -11.20 11.19 0.52
CA LEU A 54 -12.28 10.22 0.62
C LEU A 54 -12.02 9.28 1.80
N LEU A 55 -12.89 9.34 2.79
CA LEU A 55 -12.95 8.46 3.95
C LEU A 55 -14.27 7.71 3.88
N PHE A 56 -14.24 6.47 3.43
CA PHE A 56 -15.46 5.72 3.22
C PHE A 56 -15.26 4.23 3.48
N SER A 57 -16.37 3.55 3.70
CA SER A 57 -16.41 2.10 3.81
C SER A 57 -17.51 1.53 2.91
N ILE A 58 -17.30 0.31 2.42
CA ILE A 58 -18.26 -0.44 1.63
C ILE A 58 -18.58 -1.73 2.38
N LEU A 59 -19.85 -1.98 2.65
CA LEU A 59 -20.35 -3.23 3.25
C LEU A 59 -20.96 -4.09 2.16
N THR A 60 -20.52 -5.34 2.10
CA THR A 60 -21.04 -6.38 1.20
C THR A 60 -21.33 -7.66 1.97
N SER A 61 -22.07 -8.59 1.33
CA SER A 61 -22.36 -9.92 1.85
C SER A 61 -21.95 -10.99 0.83
N PRO A 62 -20.64 -11.33 0.75
CA PRO A 62 -20.11 -12.25 -0.27
C PRO A 62 -20.26 -13.71 0.17
N GLN A 63 -21.52 -14.17 0.38
CA GLN A 63 -21.84 -15.52 0.91
C GLN A 63 -21.38 -16.66 -0.02
N ASP A 64 -21.10 -16.36 -1.29
CA ASP A 64 -20.63 -17.35 -2.27
C ASP A 64 -19.09 -17.56 -2.17
N ILE A 65 -18.37 -16.68 -1.48
CA ILE A 65 -16.92 -16.79 -1.29
C ILE A 65 -16.62 -17.63 -0.03
N ALA A 66 -15.79 -18.66 -0.20
CA ALA A 66 -15.28 -19.45 0.92
C ALA A 66 -14.27 -18.63 1.76
N VAL A 67 -14.19 -18.95 3.06
CA VAL A 67 -13.22 -18.28 3.96
C VAL A 67 -11.78 -18.48 3.49
N THR A 68 -11.47 -19.60 2.85
CA THR A 68 -10.15 -19.89 2.25
C THR A 68 -9.78 -18.91 1.14
N ASP A 69 -10.77 -18.36 0.44
CA ASP A 69 -10.59 -17.49 -0.72
C ASP A 69 -10.82 -16.01 -0.38
N GLN A 70 -10.95 -15.68 0.92
CA GLN A 70 -11.26 -14.32 1.39
C GLN A 70 -10.28 -13.25 0.87
N TYR A 71 -9.03 -13.61 0.58
CA TYR A 71 -8.05 -12.64 0.11
C TYR A 71 -8.34 -12.15 -1.32
N VAL A 72 -9.09 -12.93 -2.11
CA VAL A 72 -9.55 -12.50 -3.43
C VAL A 72 -10.45 -11.25 -3.35
N LEU A 73 -11.21 -11.10 -2.26
CA LEU A 73 -11.99 -9.89 -1.99
C LEU A 73 -11.08 -8.67 -1.80
N SER A 74 -9.93 -8.85 -1.13
CA SER A 74 -8.92 -7.79 -1.01
C SER A 74 -8.30 -7.44 -2.35
N MET A 75 -7.98 -8.44 -3.17
CA MET A 75 -7.43 -8.25 -4.52
C MET A 75 -8.43 -7.49 -5.41
N ALA A 76 -9.70 -7.89 -5.40
CA ALA A 76 -10.77 -7.23 -6.16
C ALA A 76 -10.94 -5.76 -5.76
N GLY A 77 -10.97 -5.47 -4.45
CA GLY A 77 -11.03 -4.09 -3.94
C GLY A 77 -9.82 -3.24 -4.33
N ALA A 78 -8.62 -3.81 -4.31
CA ALA A 78 -7.40 -3.12 -4.72
C ALA A 78 -7.38 -2.83 -6.24
N LEU A 79 -7.78 -3.80 -7.06
CA LEU A 79 -7.93 -3.62 -8.52
C LEU A 79 -8.97 -2.56 -8.87
N ALA A 80 -10.09 -2.52 -8.13
CA ALA A 80 -11.11 -1.50 -8.31
C ALA A 80 -10.59 -0.09 -8.04
N LEU A 81 -9.82 0.09 -6.95
CA LEU A 81 -9.17 1.36 -6.64
C LEU A 81 -8.15 1.76 -7.71
N LYS A 82 -7.34 0.80 -8.17
CA LYS A 82 -6.41 1.04 -9.27
C LYS A 82 -7.15 1.47 -10.53
N ALA A 83 -8.16 0.73 -10.98
CA ALA A 83 -8.92 1.03 -12.19
C ALA A 83 -9.59 2.41 -12.13
N ALA A 84 -10.07 2.83 -10.96
CA ALA A 84 -10.61 4.17 -10.76
C ALA A 84 -9.53 5.26 -10.85
N LEU A 85 -8.35 5.04 -10.25
CA LEU A 85 -7.25 6.00 -10.23
C LEU A 85 -6.50 6.09 -11.57
N ASP A 86 -6.43 5.01 -12.34
CA ASP A 86 -5.84 4.99 -13.70
C ASP A 86 -6.58 5.95 -14.67
N ARG A 87 -7.80 6.42 -14.31
CA ARG A 87 -8.53 7.44 -15.08
C ARG A 87 -7.97 8.84 -14.90
N TYR A 88 -7.18 9.07 -13.87
CA TYR A 88 -6.63 10.38 -13.50
C TYR A 88 -5.12 10.48 -13.71
N THR A 89 -4.39 9.37 -13.60
CA THR A 89 -2.93 9.35 -13.66
C THR A 89 -2.38 7.97 -14.00
N ASP A 90 -1.22 7.93 -14.63
CA ASP A 90 -0.45 6.70 -14.84
C ASP A 90 0.33 6.27 -13.58
N HIS A 91 0.97 5.10 -13.63
CA HIS A 91 1.87 4.56 -12.60
C HIS A 91 1.21 4.19 -11.28
N ILE A 92 -0.08 3.87 -11.27
CA ILE A 92 -0.76 3.28 -10.12
C ILE A 92 -0.43 1.79 -10.02
N THR A 93 0.04 1.36 -8.86
CA THR A 93 0.42 -0.02 -8.57
C THR A 93 -0.13 -0.48 -7.22
N LEU A 94 -0.22 -1.79 -7.04
CA LEU A 94 -0.77 -2.42 -5.85
C LEU A 94 0.38 -2.86 -4.94
N LYS A 95 0.54 -2.19 -3.80
CA LYS A 95 1.55 -2.60 -2.82
C LYS A 95 0.93 -3.54 -1.80
N TRP A 96 1.33 -4.80 -1.86
CA TRP A 96 0.92 -5.82 -0.89
C TRP A 96 1.22 -5.36 0.56
N PRO A 97 0.32 -5.59 1.54
CA PRO A 97 -0.92 -6.39 1.39
C PRO A 97 -2.16 -5.58 0.98
N ASN A 98 -2.21 -4.24 1.14
CA ASN A 98 -3.47 -3.47 1.13
C ASN A 98 -3.34 -2.01 0.72
N ASP A 99 -2.21 -1.60 0.19
CA ASP A 99 -1.94 -0.21 -0.17
C ASP A 99 -1.98 -0.01 -1.69
N ILE A 100 -2.41 1.18 -2.10
CA ILE A 100 -2.29 1.65 -3.48
C ILE A 100 -1.18 2.69 -3.53
N TYR A 101 -0.26 2.51 -4.46
CA TYR A 101 0.87 3.38 -4.67
C TYR A 101 0.81 4.07 -6.02
N TRP A 102 1.20 5.35 -6.03
CA TRP A 102 1.62 6.06 -7.22
C TRP A 102 3.15 6.12 -7.22
N ARG A 103 3.79 5.43 -8.17
CA ARG A 103 5.24 5.20 -8.15
C ARG A 103 5.65 4.56 -6.81
N ASP A 104 6.45 5.27 -5.99
CA ASP A 104 6.93 4.85 -4.67
C ASP A 104 6.19 5.52 -3.50
N ARG A 105 5.05 6.19 -3.74
CA ARG A 105 4.29 6.97 -2.76
C ARG A 105 2.89 6.42 -2.55
N LYS A 106 2.46 6.36 -1.29
CA LYS A 106 1.16 5.82 -0.90
C LYS A 106 0.04 6.83 -1.15
N ILE A 107 -0.91 6.49 -2.02
CA ILE A 107 -2.11 7.30 -2.30
C ILE A 107 -3.35 6.79 -1.54
N SER A 108 -3.46 5.47 -1.30
CA SER A 108 -4.60 4.87 -0.60
C SER A 108 -4.19 3.70 0.27
N GLY A 109 -5.01 3.40 1.28
CA GLY A 109 -4.92 2.21 2.10
C GLY A 109 -6.29 1.64 2.40
N THR A 110 -6.38 0.32 2.49
CA THR A 110 -7.64 -0.40 2.74
C THR A 110 -7.54 -1.25 4.00
N LEU A 111 -8.53 -1.14 4.89
CA LEU A 111 -8.71 -1.99 6.06
C LEU A 111 -9.97 -2.85 5.87
N ILE A 112 -9.79 -4.15 5.68
CA ILE A 112 -10.89 -5.09 5.48
C ILE A 112 -11.20 -5.81 6.79
N GLU A 113 -12.47 -5.80 7.20
CA GLU A 113 -12.98 -6.50 8.37
C GLU A 113 -14.10 -7.44 7.92
N THR A 114 -13.96 -8.74 8.25
CA THR A 114 -14.92 -9.77 7.85
C THR A 114 -15.55 -10.43 9.05
N THR A 115 -16.82 -10.84 8.92
CA THR A 115 -17.45 -11.79 9.84
C THR A 115 -17.81 -13.07 9.09
N VAL A 116 -17.65 -14.20 9.76
CA VAL A 116 -17.83 -15.53 9.19
C VAL A 116 -19.03 -16.21 9.81
N LYS A 117 -19.84 -16.88 8.99
CA LYS A 117 -20.93 -17.74 9.42
C LYS A 117 -20.74 -19.13 8.82
N GLY A 118 -20.38 -20.10 9.67
CA GLY A 118 -19.99 -21.42 9.19
C GLY A 118 -18.70 -21.36 8.37
N LYS A 119 -18.74 -21.77 7.12
CA LYS A 119 -17.58 -21.78 6.21
C LYS A 119 -17.60 -20.63 5.17
N ARG A 120 -18.51 -19.67 5.33
CA ARG A 120 -18.72 -18.59 4.36
C ARG A 120 -18.58 -17.23 5.01
N ILE A 121 -18.25 -16.23 4.22
CA ILE A 121 -18.16 -14.84 4.65
C ILE A 121 -19.57 -14.25 4.65
N ASP A 122 -20.07 -13.91 5.84
CA ASP A 122 -21.38 -13.31 6.01
C ASP A 122 -21.37 -11.80 5.75
N ARG A 123 -20.29 -11.14 6.18
CA ARG A 123 -20.10 -9.70 6.07
C ARG A 123 -18.65 -9.40 5.69
N CYS A 124 -18.47 -8.45 4.77
CA CYS A 124 -17.19 -7.88 4.45
C CYS A 124 -17.29 -6.35 4.40
N VAL A 125 -16.52 -5.66 5.25
CA VAL A 125 -16.44 -4.21 5.31
C VAL A 125 -15.07 -3.77 4.81
N TYR A 126 -15.04 -2.98 3.74
CA TYR A 126 -13.83 -2.41 3.17
C TYR A 126 -13.73 -0.95 3.62
N GLY A 127 -12.90 -0.65 4.61
CA GLY A 127 -12.57 0.71 4.99
C GLY A 127 -11.46 1.26 4.11
N ILE A 128 -11.75 2.33 3.41
CA ILE A 128 -10.86 2.91 2.40
C ILE A 128 -10.56 4.36 2.75
N GLY A 129 -9.28 4.66 2.90
CA GLY A 129 -8.74 6.01 2.91
C GLY A 129 -8.07 6.30 1.58
N LEU A 130 -8.55 7.29 0.85
CA LEU A 130 -7.98 7.72 -0.42
C LEU A 130 -7.63 9.21 -0.36
N ASN A 131 -6.35 9.52 -0.54
CA ASN A 131 -5.87 10.89 -0.55
C ASN A 131 -6.21 11.56 -1.89
N VAL A 132 -7.07 12.56 -1.87
CA VAL A 132 -7.53 13.25 -3.09
C VAL A 132 -6.99 14.68 -3.16
N ASN A 133 -7.44 15.56 -2.28
CA ASN A 133 -7.14 17.00 -2.34
C ASN A 133 -6.28 17.51 -1.18
N GLN A 134 -5.72 16.64 -0.34
CA GLN A 134 -4.82 17.05 0.74
C GLN A 134 -3.48 17.49 0.16
N HIS A 135 -3.04 18.71 0.49
CA HIS A 135 -1.79 19.28 -0.03
C HIS A 135 -0.59 18.84 0.78
N GLU A 136 -0.70 18.83 2.11
CA GLU A 136 0.38 18.54 3.04
C GLU A 136 0.01 17.39 3.98
N PHE A 137 0.99 16.55 4.30
CA PHE A 137 0.86 15.47 5.26
C PHE A 137 1.78 15.75 6.45
N ARG A 138 1.25 15.64 7.67
CA ARG A 138 1.95 16.01 8.92
C ARG A 138 2.26 14.82 9.81
N SER A 139 1.67 13.65 9.52
CA SER A 139 1.97 12.43 10.25
C SER A 139 3.32 11.84 9.86
N ASN A 140 3.79 10.88 10.66
CA ASN A 140 4.99 10.09 10.35
C ASN A 140 4.72 8.99 9.31
N ALA A 141 3.62 9.07 8.55
CA ALA A 141 3.36 8.13 7.47
C ALA A 141 4.49 8.22 6.43
N PRO A 142 5.13 7.10 6.07
CA PRO A 142 6.17 7.15 5.07
C PRO A 142 5.58 7.48 3.71
N ASN A 143 6.13 8.48 3.03
CA ASN A 143 5.86 8.80 1.63
C ASN A 143 4.38 8.94 1.18
N PRO A 144 3.49 9.62 1.90
CA PRO A 144 2.12 9.83 1.43
C PRO A 144 2.08 10.75 0.20
N VAL A 145 1.04 10.58 -0.61
CA VAL A 145 0.75 11.45 -1.77
C VAL A 145 -0.77 11.55 -1.95
N SER A 146 -1.25 12.67 -2.45
CA SER A 146 -2.63 12.84 -2.88
C SER A 146 -2.73 12.95 -4.40
N LEU A 147 -3.94 12.79 -4.93
CA LEU A 147 -4.21 13.02 -6.35
C LEU A 147 -3.84 14.46 -6.73
N TYR A 148 -4.16 15.45 -5.88
CA TYR A 148 -3.74 16.83 -6.06
C TYR A 148 -2.21 16.99 -6.20
N ASN A 149 -1.42 16.32 -5.36
CA ASN A 149 0.05 16.38 -5.48
C ASN A 149 0.58 15.80 -6.79
N ILE A 150 -0.22 14.93 -7.45
CA ILE A 150 0.15 14.27 -8.70
C ILE A 150 -0.21 15.12 -9.91
N ILE A 151 -1.47 15.59 -9.97
CA ILE A 151 -2.03 16.24 -11.16
C ILE A 151 -2.08 17.77 -11.05
N GLY A 152 -1.87 18.35 -9.85
CA GLY A 152 -1.79 19.79 -9.63
C GLY A 152 -3.12 20.54 -9.56
N VAL A 153 -4.27 19.83 -9.62
CA VAL A 153 -5.61 20.42 -9.55
C VAL A 153 -6.49 19.68 -8.54
N GLU A 154 -7.40 20.41 -7.88
CA GLU A 154 -8.41 19.79 -7.02
C GLU A 154 -9.42 19.02 -7.87
N THR A 155 -9.77 17.82 -7.40
CA THR A 155 -10.74 16.94 -8.06
C THR A 155 -11.98 16.81 -7.18
N PRO A 156 -13.20 16.97 -7.71
CA PRO A 156 -14.43 16.79 -6.94
C PRO A 156 -14.49 15.39 -6.31
N LEU A 157 -14.62 15.34 -4.98
CA LEU A 157 -14.60 14.07 -4.24
C LEU A 157 -15.71 13.11 -4.68
N ASN A 158 -16.88 13.62 -5.03
CA ASN A 158 -17.99 12.81 -5.51
C ASN A 158 -17.66 12.12 -6.85
N GLU A 159 -16.97 12.78 -7.77
CA GLU A 159 -16.56 12.18 -9.05
C GLU A 159 -15.56 11.03 -8.84
N VAL A 160 -14.59 11.22 -7.96
CA VAL A 160 -13.64 10.16 -7.60
C VAL A 160 -14.34 9.00 -6.90
N LEU A 161 -15.25 9.29 -5.97
CA LEU A 161 -16.05 8.28 -5.29
C LEU A 161 -16.89 7.46 -6.28
N ASP A 162 -17.60 8.12 -7.20
CA ASP A 162 -18.44 7.46 -8.19
C ASP A 162 -17.60 6.55 -9.11
N ALA A 163 -16.39 7.00 -9.52
CA ALA A 163 -15.47 6.18 -10.28
C ALA A 163 -15.01 4.94 -9.50
N VAL A 164 -14.70 5.09 -8.20
CA VAL A 164 -14.31 3.97 -7.34
C VAL A 164 -15.48 3.00 -7.15
N LEU A 165 -16.68 3.50 -6.86
CA LEU A 165 -17.86 2.64 -6.63
C LEU A 165 -18.28 1.87 -7.88
N LEU A 166 -18.14 2.48 -9.07
CA LEU A 166 -18.40 1.81 -10.34
C LEU A 166 -17.42 0.65 -10.55
N SER A 167 -16.12 0.92 -10.44
CA SER A 167 -15.08 -0.12 -10.59
C SER A 167 -15.17 -1.18 -9.49
N PHE A 168 -15.49 -0.78 -8.24
CA PHE A 168 -15.66 -1.72 -7.14
C PHE A 168 -16.83 -2.69 -7.41
N ASN A 169 -17.96 -2.18 -7.91
CA ASN A 169 -19.08 -3.04 -8.27
C ASN A 169 -18.69 -4.06 -9.34
N GLU A 170 -17.95 -3.65 -10.36
CA GLU A 170 -17.49 -4.54 -11.43
C GLU A 170 -16.60 -5.67 -10.88
N TYR A 171 -15.52 -5.34 -10.16
CA TYR A 171 -14.60 -6.34 -9.62
C TYR A 171 -15.24 -7.21 -8.54
N TYR A 172 -16.14 -6.66 -7.72
CA TYR A 172 -16.87 -7.41 -6.72
C TYR A 172 -17.82 -8.44 -7.38
N GLN A 173 -18.56 -8.05 -8.43
CA GLN A 173 -19.41 -8.99 -9.16
C GLN A 173 -18.57 -10.11 -9.78
N ARG A 174 -17.46 -9.81 -10.43
CA ARG A 174 -16.53 -10.83 -10.96
C ARG A 174 -16.10 -11.81 -9.87
N ALA A 175 -15.75 -11.31 -8.68
CA ALA A 175 -15.33 -12.15 -7.55
C ALA A 175 -16.43 -13.13 -7.13
N ILE A 176 -17.66 -12.65 -6.91
CA ILE A 176 -18.78 -13.50 -6.45
C ILE A 176 -19.32 -14.40 -7.55
N GLU A 177 -19.10 -14.09 -8.83
CA GLU A 177 -19.42 -14.93 -9.99
C GLU A 177 -18.34 -15.97 -10.30
N GLY A 178 -17.24 -15.98 -9.53
CA GLY A 178 -16.22 -17.04 -9.57
C GLY A 178 -15.03 -16.77 -10.48
N ASP A 179 -14.82 -15.54 -10.98
CA ASP A 179 -13.62 -15.17 -11.75
C ASP A 179 -12.39 -14.97 -10.83
N ILE A 180 -12.13 -15.97 -10.01
CA ILE A 180 -11.02 -15.97 -9.04
C ILE A 180 -9.67 -15.90 -9.76
N SER A 181 -9.50 -16.69 -10.80
CA SER A 181 -8.22 -16.78 -11.55
C SER A 181 -7.90 -15.49 -12.31
N GLY A 182 -8.90 -14.84 -12.91
CA GLY A 182 -8.71 -13.56 -13.60
C GLY A 182 -8.29 -12.46 -12.63
N ILE A 183 -8.96 -12.35 -11.49
CA ILE A 183 -8.64 -11.38 -10.44
C ILE A 183 -7.21 -11.59 -9.91
N ILE A 184 -6.81 -12.83 -9.60
CA ILE A 184 -5.45 -13.15 -9.14
C ILE A 184 -4.41 -12.77 -10.19
N HIS A 185 -4.68 -13.08 -11.46
CA HIS A 185 -3.76 -12.76 -12.56
C HIS A 185 -3.57 -11.25 -12.70
N GLU A 186 -4.66 -10.47 -12.76
CA GLU A 186 -4.62 -9.02 -12.86
C GLU A 186 -3.94 -8.36 -11.65
N TYR A 187 -4.26 -8.85 -10.43
CA TYR A 187 -3.63 -8.36 -9.20
C TYR A 187 -2.12 -8.54 -9.23
N ASN A 188 -1.66 -9.75 -9.58
CA ASN A 188 -0.23 -10.05 -9.67
C ASN A 188 0.47 -9.25 -10.78
N ALA A 189 -0.23 -8.95 -11.88
CA ALA A 189 0.30 -8.11 -12.94
C ALA A 189 0.49 -6.65 -12.52
N ALA A 190 -0.32 -6.16 -11.57
CA ALA A 190 -0.32 -4.78 -11.10
C ALA A 190 0.53 -4.53 -9.84
N LEU A 191 1.27 -5.52 -9.35
CA LEU A 191 2.04 -5.39 -8.11
C LEU A 191 3.14 -4.33 -8.20
N PHE A 192 3.25 -3.52 -7.15
CA PHE A 192 4.36 -2.63 -6.91
C PHE A 192 5.66 -3.42 -6.77
N ARG A 193 6.74 -2.99 -7.43
CA ARG A 193 8.04 -3.69 -7.44
C ARG A 193 7.98 -5.12 -7.97
N ARG A 194 7.09 -5.37 -8.90
CA ARG A 194 7.00 -6.67 -9.56
C ARG A 194 8.28 -7.04 -10.30
N GLU A 195 8.88 -6.06 -10.98
CA GLU A 195 10.08 -6.28 -11.80
C GLU A 195 11.35 -5.92 -11.02
N GLY A 196 12.42 -6.69 -11.27
CA GLY A 196 13.73 -6.46 -10.69
C GLY A 196 13.88 -6.96 -9.26
N LEU A 197 15.10 -6.83 -8.73
CA LEU A 197 15.45 -7.11 -7.35
C LEU A 197 15.28 -5.84 -6.52
N HIS A 198 14.62 -5.98 -5.37
CA HIS A 198 14.38 -4.90 -4.42
C HIS A 198 14.75 -5.33 -3.01
N ALA A 199 15.04 -4.34 -2.16
CA ALA A 199 15.43 -4.58 -0.78
C ALA A 199 14.22 -4.85 0.13
N TYR A 200 14.34 -5.89 0.95
CA TYR A 200 13.38 -6.31 1.96
C TYR A 200 14.07 -6.55 3.30
N GLU A 201 13.29 -6.49 4.38
CA GLU A 201 13.69 -6.92 5.73
C GLU A 201 12.74 -8.02 6.20
N ASP A 202 13.30 -9.15 6.61
CA ASP A 202 12.57 -10.17 7.34
C ASP A 202 12.30 -9.66 8.77
N CYS A 203 11.03 -9.55 9.16
CA CYS A 203 10.66 -8.92 10.43
C CYS A 203 10.98 -9.78 11.67
N ALA A 204 11.16 -11.10 11.50
CA ALA A 204 11.48 -12.00 12.61
C ALA A 204 12.98 -12.04 12.87
N THR A 205 13.80 -12.04 11.83
CA THR A 205 15.27 -12.16 11.93
C THR A 205 15.99 -10.84 11.79
N HIS A 206 15.31 -9.76 11.33
CA HIS A 206 15.89 -8.48 10.91
C HIS A 206 16.95 -8.61 9.80
N GLU A 207 16.94 -9.72 9.08
CA GLU A 207 17.78 -9.93 7.90
C GLU A 207 17.33 -9.00 6.77
N HIS A 208 18.30 -8.28 6.19
CA HIS A 208 18.09 -7.51 4.96
C HIS A 208 18.53 -8.35 3.77
N PHE A 209 17.65 -8.48 2.79
CA PHE A 209 17.92 -9.26 1.57
C PHE A 209 17.35 -8.57 0.34
N GLU A 210 17.85 -8.94 -0.84
CA GLU A 210 17.32 -8.51 -2.13
C GLU A 210 16.51 -9.65 -2.76
N ALA A 211 15.30 -9.35 -3.22
CA ALA A 211 14.43 -10.31 -3.87
C ALA A 211 13.54 -9.66 -4.92
N ARG A 212 12.99 -10.46 -5.81
CA ARG A 212 11.89 -10.10 -6.69
C ARG A 212 10.59 -10.71 -6.18
N ILE A 213 9.46 -10.05 -6.46
CA ILE A 213 8.16 -10.63 -6.20
C ILE A 213 7.88 -11.70 -7.28
N SER A 214 7.65 -12.94 -6.84
CA SER A 214 7.18 -14.01 -7.72
C SER A 214 5.69 -13.88 -7.95
N HIS A 215 4.90 -13.90 -6.88
CA HIS A 215 3.46 -13.72 -6.91
C HIS A 215 2.89 -13.56 -5.49
N VAL A 216 1.61 -13.16 -5.42
CA VAL A 216 0.77 -13.29 -4.22
C VAL A 216 -0.21 -14.42 -4.47
N ALA A 217 -0.22 -15.41 -3.57
CA ALA A 217 -1.07 -16.58 -3.67
C ALA A 217 -2.55 -16.25 -3.35
N PRO A 218 -3.52 -17.12 -3.72
CA PRO A 218 -4.95 -16.90 -3.45
C PRO A 218 -5.29 -16.70 -1.97
N ASN A 219 -4.53 -17.27 -1.08
CA ASN A 219 -4.65 -17.11 0.37
C ASN A 219 -4.03 -15.81 0.91
N GLY A 220 -3.39 -15.00 0.06
CA GLY A 220 -2.77 -13.73 0.43
C GLY A 220 -1.29 -13.81 0.80
N CYS A 221 -0.68 -14.99 0.73
CA CYS A 221 0.74 -15.17 1.01
C CYS A 221 1.60 -14.54 -0.08
N LEU A 222 2.61 -13.75 0.29
CA LEU A 222 3.58 -13.16 -0.64
C LEU A 222 4.74 -14.13 -0.88
N HIS A 223 5.01 -14.44 -2.12
CA HIS A 223 6.15 -15.26 -2.56
C HIS A 223 7.21 -14.37 -3.19
N LEU A 224 8.43 -14.47 -2.66
CA LEU A 224 9.61 -13.77 -3.13
C LEU A 224 10.66 -14.80 -3.60
N THR A 225 11.43 -14.45 -4.64
CA THR A 225 12.65 -15.19 -5.01
C THR A 225 13.83 -14.27 -4.75
N ASP A 226 14.72 -14.65 -3.85
CA ASP A 226 15.90 -13.86 -3.50
C ASP A 226 16.97 -13.87 -4.61
N ALA A 227 18.03 -13.06 -4.43
CA ALA A 227 19.11 -12.92 -5.39
C ALA A 227 19.89 -14.24 -5.65
N ASN A 228 19.78 -15.23 -4.74
CA ASN A 228 20.39 -16.54 -4.86
C ASN A 228 19.46 -17.58 -5.53
N GLY A 229 18.22 -17.18 -5.88
CA GLY A 229 17.21 -18.06 -6.43
C GLY A 229 16.41 -18.86 -5.38
N GLN A 230 16.60 -18.58 -4.09
CA GLN A 230 15.85 -19.22 -3.02
C GLN A 230 14.46 -18.60 -2.89
N GLU A 231 13.44 -19.44 -2.79
CA GLU A 231 12.08 -18.98 -2.52
C GLU A 231 11.88 -18.67 -1.04
N ARG A 232 11.24 -17.54 -0.77
CA ARG A 232 10.83 -17.08 0.56
C ARG A 232 9.35 -16.74 0.55
N THR A 233 8.63 -17.11 1.58
CA THR A 233 7.18 -16.97 1.67
C THR A 233 6.81 -16.21 2.95
N TYR A 234 5.94 -15.19 2.81
CA TYR A 234 5.63 -14.29 3.90
C TYR A 234 4.13 -14.03 4.04
N TRP A 235 3.66 -14.09 5.25
CA TRP A 235 2.37 -13.51 5.62
C TRP A 235 2.50 -12.02 5.91
N MET A 236 1.36 -11.35 5.98
CA MET A 236 1.29 -9.94 6.32
C MET A 236 2.05 -9.66 7.65
N LYS A 237 2.90 -8.61 7.66
CA LYS A 237 3.78 -8.17 8.75
C LYS A 237 5.06 -8.99 8.93
N GLU A 238 5.28 -10.08 8.24
CA GLU A 238 6.50 -10.87 8.37
C GLU A 238 7.65 -10.32 7.51
N VAL A 239 7.35 -9.50 6.50
CA VAL A 239 8.33 -8.84 5.66
C VAL A 239 8.04 -7.35 5.51
N ARG A 240 9.07 -6.54 5.49
CA ARG A 240 9.02 -5.10 5.23
C ARG A 240 9.67 -4.78 3.89
N PHE A 241 8.99 -3.97 3.07
CA PHE A 241 9.53 -3.37 1.86
C PHE A 241 10.44 -2.21 2.27
N ILE A 242 11.73 -2.29 1.99
CA ILE A 242 12.66 -1.16 2.21
C ILE A 242 12.51 -0.23 1.01
N LEU A 243 11.80 0.87 1.20
CA LEU A 243 11.71 1.93 0.21
C LEU A 243 13.05 2.67 0.22
N GLU A 244 13.72 2.77 -0.94
CA GLU A 244 15.04 3.37 -1.03
C GLU A 244 15.06 4.76 -0.41
N TRP A 245 15.75 4.86 0.71
CA TRP A 245 16.15 6.12 1.31
C TRP A 245 17.60 6.37 0.93
N PHE A 246 17.94 7.58 0.55
CA PHE A 246 19.29 8.02 0.15
C PHE A 246 20.42 7.68 1.13
N GLY A 247 20.14 6.96 2.20
CA GLY A 247 21.08 6.54 3.22
C GLY A 247 21.82 5.20 3.01
N TYR A 248 21.36 4.34 2.07
CA TYR A 248 21.91 2.98 1.92
C TYR A 248 23.12 2.87 0.99
N ILE A 249 23.41 3.91 0.18
CA ILE A 249 24.61 3.95 -0.69
C ILE A 249 25.91 3.92 0.15
N THR A 250 25.85 4.26 1.43
CA THR A 250 27.05 4.42 2.25
C THR A 250 27.67 3.12 2.75
N LYS A 251 26.96 1.99 2.86
CA LYS A 251 27.58 0.76 3.40
C LYS A 251 28.37 -0.05 2.36
N LYS A 252 27.91 -0.13 1.10
CA LYS A 252 28.72 -0.80 0.05
C LYS A 252 30.00 -0.04 -0.31
N GLN A 253 29.98 1.29 -0.24
CA GLN A 253 31.20 2.10 -0.43
C GLN A 253 32.19 2.00 0.73
N TYR A 254 31.71 1.80 1.98
CA TYR A 254 32.60 1.63 3.14
C TYR A 254 33.39 0.31 3.14
N ILE A 255 32.84 -0.76 2.56
CA ILE A 255 33.49 -2.06 2.50
C ILE A 255 34.65 -2.08 1.49
N CYS A 256 34.60 -1.24 0.44
CA CYS A 256 35.72 -1.12 -0.51
C CYS A 256 36.96 -0.38 0.07
N ILE A 257 36.78 0.47 1.06
CA ILE A 257 37.87 1.30 1.62
C ILE A 257 38.67 0.59 2.75
N THR A 258 38.05 -0.42 3.39
CA THR A 258 38.69 -1.11 4.54
C THR A 258 39.43 -2.39 4.16
N ARG A 259 39.40 -2.85 2.90
CA ARG A 259 40.18 -4.02 2.41
C ARG A 259 41.47 -3.68 1.65
N GLY A 260 41.77 -2.39 1.46
CA GLY A 260 43.05 -1.94 0.92
C GLY A 260 44.03 -1.65 2.07
N GLY A 261 44.97 -2.60 2.31
CA GLY A 261 45.98 -2.48 3.34
C GLY A 261 46.87 -1.24 3.15
N THR A 262 47.33 -0.77 4.28
CA THR A 262 48.48 0.10 4.53
C THR A 262 49.41 0.33 3.34
N GLN A 263 49.38 1.50 2.74
CA GLN A 263 50.48 2.36 2.34
C GLN A 263 49.97 3.62 1.65
N GLY A 264 50.52 4.78 2.02
CA GLY A 264 50.09 6.10 1.61
C GLY A 264 50.15 6.32 0.10
N GLY A 265 48.98 6.45 -0.49
CA GLY A 265 48.78 6.84 -1.89
C GLY A 265 47.52 7.67 -2.03
N HIS A 266 47.64 8.87 -2.54
CA HIS A 266 46.49 9.72 -2.89
C HIS A 266 45.59 9.03 -3.91
N ILE A 267 44.38 8.66 -3.49
CA ILE A 267 43.34 8.16 -4.40
C ILE A 267 42.73 9.39 -5.12
N ARG A 268 43.11 9.60 -6.37
CA ARG A 268 42.44 10.57 -7.24
C ARG A 268 41.07 10.00 -7.62
N GLY A 269 39.96 10.74 -7.26
CA GLY A 269 38.62 10.43 -7.73
C GLY A 269 37.54 10.17 -6.67
N CYS A 270 37.80 10.35 -5.37
CA CYS A 270 36.79 10.22 -4.34
C CYS A 270 36.04 11.56 -4.13
N THR A 271 34.75 11.61 -4.49
CA THR A 271 33.86 12.79 -4.31
C THR A 271 33.03 12.72 -3.03
N CYS A 272 33.49 12.05 -1.99
CA CYS A 272 32.78 11.94 -0.71
C CYS A 272 33.03 13.18 0.16
N LEU A 273 31.96 13.81 0.66
CA LEU A 273 31.96 15.02 1.51
C LEU A 273 32.82 14.88 2.78
N LYS A 274 33.12 13.67 3.30
CA LYS A 274 34.00 13.45 4.45
C LYS A 274 35.49 13.43 4.09
N CYS A 275 35.85 13.12 2.85
CA CYS A 275 37.22 13.17 2.40
C CYS A 275 37.71 14.61 2.13
N THR A 276 36.78 15.49 1.69
CA THR A 276 37.08 16.90 1.45
C THR A 276 37.28 17.71 2.74
N ASN A 277 36.65 17.32 3.86
CA ASN A 277 36.83 18.04 5.14
C ASN A 277 38.10 17.66 5.91
N LYS A 278 38.71 16.49 5.60
CA LYS A 278 40.02 16.14 6.23
C LYS A 278 41.21 16.81 5.56
N ALA A 279 41.08 17.27 4.33
CA ALA A 279 42.14 17.99 3.62
C ALA A 279 42.31 19.47 4.05
N LYS A 280 41.33 20.03 4.81
CA LYS A 280 41.36 21.44 5.26
C LYS A 280 41.87 21.68 6.67
N SER A 281 42.30 20.64 7.42
CA SER A 281 42.74 20.75 8.81
C SER A 281 44.20 20.35 9.07
N ALA A 282 45.08 20.34 8.09
CA ALA A 282 46.53 20.17 8.31
C ALA A 282 47.18 21.55 8.49
N PRO A 283 47.82 21.85 9.64
CA PRO A 283 48.51 23.10 9.83
C PRO A 283 49.78 23.12 8.97
N ILE A 284 49.99 24.21 8.24
CA ILE A 284 51.22 24.53 7.57
C ILE A 284 52.24 24.89 8.69
N LYS A 285 53.22 24.02 8.89
CA LYS A 285 54.43 24.41 9.64
C LYS A 285 55.40 24.97 8.62
N GLY A 286 55.83 26.19 8.94
CA GLY A 286 56.82 26.94 8.22
C GLY A 286 58.24 26.35 8.29
#